data_319953cbaeed42424fae48c4ce189fb7
#
_entry.id   319953cbaeed42424fae48c4ce189fb7
#
_cell.length_a   1.000
_cell.length_b   1.000
_cell.length_c   1.000
_cell.angle_alpha   90.00
_cell.angle_beta   90.00
_cell.angle_gamma   90.00
#
_symmetry.space_group_name_H-M   'P 1'
#
loop_
_entity.id
_entity.type
_entity.pdbx_description
1 polymer ?
#
loop_
_entity_poly.entity_id
_entity_poly.type
_entity_poly.pdbx_seq_one_letter_code
_entity_poly.pdbx_strand_id
1 'polypeptide(L)'
;MTPSPHVPVATGDALTVEEQARVCALAVTLDRDLHEVVTRHQDLFAARPFDAALISGIAMSVAFTAPEYPGDQLRLTARTVLWVFAADWQFDHLAQTDDDVQALVASCVTAANGDPCVDGGHPLALLLAEIRNELVSAPAFAAMGPMWRDEIGRMVAAMAQEWRWKIACQAPPASRRTALTLDEYLANADNAAVVLVSVTHWAHLGDQDCLDHVDDLLAASREVQRAIRLINDLGTSKRDLQWGDLNALMLVSRTEVTARLNAIIQSCHELIEPLEKTCPRQAAFLRRQISFTAGFYQVSDFWGSL
;
A
#
# COMPACT_ATOMS: atom_id res chain seq x y z
N MET A 1 -7.50 -25.78 15.96
CA MET A 1 -6.70 -24.61 15.60
C MET A 1 -5.41 -25.13 15.00
N THR A 2 -5.28 -25.11 13.68
CA THR A 2 -4.01 -25.36 12.99
C THR A 2 -3.16 -24.12 13.16
N PRO A 3 -1.88 -24.22 13.57
CA PRO A 3 -1.01 -23.05 13.70
C PRO A 3 -0.87 -22.38 12.33
N SER A 4 -1.04 -21.07 12.29
CA SER A 4 -0.70 -20.25 11.11
C SER A 4 0.74 -20.54 10.71
N PRO A 5 1.05 -20.71 9.43
CA PRO A 5 2.41 -20.93 8.99
C PRO A 5 3.26 -19.72 9.40
N HIS A 6 4.34 -19.99 10.13
CA HIS A 6 5.36 -19.01 10.42
C HIS A 6 5.93 -18.53 9.06
N VAL A 7 5.62 -17.30 8.67
CA VAL A 7 6.43 -16.59 7.69
C VAL A 7 7.79 -16.37 8.36
N PRO A 8 8.91 -16.82 7.79
CA PRO A 8 10.22 -16.56 8.38
C PRO A 8 10.50 -15.06 8.28
N VAL A 9 10.10 -14.34 9.31
CA VAL A 9 10.51 -12.95 9.50
C VAL A 9 11.94 -13.00 10.02
N ALA A 10 12.87 -12.37 9.30
CA ALA A 10 14.23 -12.20 9.81
C ALA A 10 14.12 -11.59 11.22
N THR A 11 14.64 -12.29 12.22
CA THR A 11 14.72 -11.81 13.59
C THR A 11 15.75 -10.68 13.62
N GLY A 12 15.30 -9.45 13.35
CA GLY A 12 16.04 -8.26 13.74
C GLY A 12 16.16 -8.24 15.26
N ASP A 13 17.20 -7.58 15.81
CA ASP A 13 17.34 -7.37 17.23
C ASP A 13 16.05 -6.77 17.81
N ALA A 14 15.59 -7.32 18.93
CA ALA A 14 14.37 -6.85 19.59
C ALA A 14 14.56 -5.37 19.98
N LEU A 15 13.59 -4.52 19.61
CA LEU A 15 13.60 -3.11 19.99
C LEU A 15 13.69 -2.97 21.53
N THR A 16 14.55 -2.09 21.98
CA THR A 16 14.60 -1.70 23.40
C THR A 16 13.28 -1.06 23.83
N VAL A 17 13.00 -1.01 25.13
CA VAL A 17 11.79 -0.36 25.68
C VAL A 17 11.73 1.12 25.27
N GLU A 18 12.88 1.81 25.23
CA GLU A 18 12.97 3.21 24.79
C GLU A 18 12.63 3.38 23.30
N GLU A 19 13.13 2.50 22.45
CA GLU A 19 12.78 2.49 21.01
C GLU A 19 11.30 2.19 20.79
N GLN A 20 10.74 1.22 21.52
CA GLN A 20 9.30 0.93 21.50
C GLN A 20 8.47 2.15 21.92
N ALA A 21 8.85 2.82 23.01
CA ALA A 21 8.16 4.02 23.51
C ALA A 21 8.23 5.16 22.48
N ARG A 22 9.38 5.35 21.82
CA ARG A 22 9.56 6.34 20.76
C ARG A 22 8.66 6.05 19.56
N VAL A 23 8.61 4.81 19.09
CA VAL A 23 7.73 4.41 17.97
C VAL A 23 6.26 4.60 18.34
N CYS A 24 5.85 4.25 19.56
CA CYS A 24 4.48 4.50 20.02
C CYS A 24 4.15 6.00 20.04
N ALA A 25 5.06 6.86 20.52
CA ALA A 25 4.86 8.32 20.51
C ALA A 25 4.75 8.88 19.08
N LEU A 26 5.54 8.34 18.16
CA LEU A 26 5.49 8.65 16.74
C LEU A 26 4.14 8.26 16.13
N ALA A 27 3.68 7.04 16.39
CA ALA A 27 2.37 6.57 15.96
C ALA A 27 1.23 7.46 16.46
N VAL A 28 1.26 7.89 17.73
CA VAL A 28 0.27 8.82 18.28
C VAL A 28 0.28 10.18 17.57
N THR A 29 1.46 10.67 17.16
CA THR A 29 1.58 11.92 16.40
C THR A 29 0.94 11.80 15.02
N LEU A 30 1.21 10.70 14.32
CA LEU A 30 0.63 10.41 13.00
C LEU A 30 -0.88 10.17 13.08
N ASP A 31 -1.35 9.45 14.09
CA ASP A 31 -2.77 9.18 14.34
C ASP A 31 -3.58 10.49 14.46
N ARG A 32 -3.06 11.48 15.19
CA ARG A 32 -3.71 12.80 15.29
C ARG A 32 -3.78 13.51 13.94
N ASP A 33 -2.69 13.51 13.16
CA ASP A 33 -2.68 14.11 11.83
C ASP A 33 -3.68 13.42 10.89
N LEU A 34 -3.74 12.10 10.91
CA LEU A 34 -4.70 11.35 10.08
C LEU A 34 -6.15 11.62 10.48
N HIS A 35 -6.46 11.76 11.77
CA HIS A 35 -7.78 12.15 12.25
C HIS A 35 -8.19 13.57 11.77
N GLU A 36 -7.23 14.51 11.66
CA GLU A 36 -7.49 15.82 11.08
C GLU A 36 -7.80 15.72 9.58
N VAL A 37 -7.11 14.85 8.84
CA VAL A 37 -7.41 14.58 7.42
C VAL A 37 -8.80 13.97 7.26
N VAL A 38 -9.14 12.95 8.03
CA VAL A 38 -10.49 12.32 8.02
C VAL A 38 -11.57 13.34 8.32
N THR A 39 -11.33 14.23 9.29
CA THR A 39 -12.31 15.29 9.65
C THR A 39 -12.51 16.31 8.53
N ARG A 40 -11.47 16.63 7.76
CA ARG A 40 -11.58 17.56 6.61
C ARG A 40 -12.25 16.92 5.39
N HIS A 41 -12.10 15.62 5.22
CA HIS A 41 -12.59 14.84 4.07
C HIS A 41 -13.70 13.86 4.47
N GLN A 42 -14.68 14.30 5.28
CA GLN A 42 -15.75 13.45 5.83
C GLN A 42 -16.50 12.66 4.76
N ASP A 43 -16.72 13.24 3.59
CA ASP A 43 -17.42 12.56 2.48
C ASP A 43 -16.64 11.34 1.96
N LEU A 44 -15.31 11.37 2.05
CA LEU A 44 -14.45 10.26 1.61
C LEU A 44 -14.38 9.14 2.66
N PHE A 45 -14.47 9.49 3.94
CA PHE A 45 -14.26 8.59 5.08
C PHE A 45 -15.53 8.31 5.90
N ALA A 46 -16.72 8.55 5.34
CA ALA A 46 -17.99 8.33 6.03
C ALA A 46 -18.35 6.85 6.24
N ALA A 47 -17.74 5.94 5.46
CA ALA A 47 -18.01 4.51 5.58
C ALA A 47 -17.47 3.93 6.89
N ARG A 48 -18.20 2.95 7.45
CA ARG A 48 -17.88 2.33 8.74
C ARG A 48 -16.46 1.77 8.87
N PRO A 49 -15.81 1.21 7.81
CA PRO A 49 -14.45 0.70 7.93
C PRO A 49 -13.40 1.75 8.27
N PHE A 50 -13.66 3.04 8.01
CA PHE A 50 -12.74 4.14 8.37
C PHE A 50 -12.91 4.55 9.84
N ASP A 51 -12.76 3.58 10.72
CA ASP A 51 -12.83 3.81 12.16
C ASP A 51 -11.46 4.16 12.77
N ALA A 52 -11.45 4.44 14.07
CA ALA A 52 -10.24 4.78 14.79
C ALA A 52 -9.20 3.64 14.79
N ALA A 53 -9.61 2.37 14.67
CA ALA A 53 -8.70 1.24 14.66
C ALA A 53 -7.91 1.16 13.35
N LEU A 54 -8.57 1.38 12.20
CA LEU A 54 -7.90 1.48 10.92
C LEU A 54 -6.89 2.63 10.90
N ILE A 55 -7.31 3.83 11.37
CA ILE A 55 -6.46 5.02 11.37
C ILE A 55 -5.23 4.80 12.26
N SER A 56 -5.41 4.25 13.45
CA SER A 56 -4.31 3.89 14.35
C SER A 56 -3.42 2.80 13.75
N GLY A 57 -3.98 1.81 13.06
CA GLY A 57 -3.24 0.78 12.32
C GLY A 57 -2.32 1.37 11.26
N ILE A 58 -2.84 2.32 10.46
CA ILE A 58 -2.07 3.06 9.45
C ILE A 58 -0.92 3.86 10.12
N ALA A 59 -1.23 4.62 11.18
CA ALA A 59 -0.23 5.39 11.91
C ALA A 59 0.90 4.50 12.47
N MET A 60 0.55 3.36 13.06
CA MET A 60 1.52 2.37 13.55
C MET A 60 2.35 1.78 12.40
N SER A 61 1.75 1.43 11.27
CA SER A 61 2.49 0.85 10.14
C SER A 61 3.62 1.78 9.66
N VAL A 62 3.34 3.08 9.53
CA VAL A 62 4.33 4.07 9.12
C VAL A 62 5.37 4.33 10.22
N ALA A 63 4.96 4.42 11.49
CA ALA A 63 5.87 4.64 12.61
C ALA A 63 6.88 3.48 12.78
N PHE A 64 6.45 2.23 12.59
CA PHE A 64 7.32 1.06 12.71
C PHE A 64 8.21 0.85 11.48
N THR A 65 7.78 1.30 10.30
CA THR A 65 8.58 1.14 9.06
C THR A 65 9.66 2.21 8.91
N ALA A 66 9.46 3.42 9.47
CA ALA A 66 10.39 4.55 9.36
C ALA A 66 10.67 5.24 10.72
N PRO A 67 11.07 4.51 11.78
CA PRO A 67 11.19 5.06 13.13
C PRO A 67 12.32 6.07 13.32
N GLU A 68 13.24 6.19 12.35
CA GLU A 68 14.35 7.15 12.35
C GLU A 68 13.94 8.58 11.97
N TYR A 69 12.76 8.76 11.40
CA TYR A 69 12.27 10.08 10.99
C TYR A 69 11.35 10.68 12.06
N PRO A 70 11.34 12.02 12.22
CA PRO A 70 10.39 12.70 13.09
C PRO A 70 8.96 12.66 12.49
N GLY A 71 7.95 12.79 13.34
CA GLY A 71 6.55 12.62 12.96
C GLY A 71 6.05 13.61 11.91
N ASP A 72 6.53 14.85 11.94
CA ASP A 72 6.18 15.87 10.95
C ASP A 72 6.67 15.52 9.53
N GLN A 73 7.79 14.80 9.42
CA GLN A 73 8.29 14.31 8.15
C GLN A 73 7.53 13.08 7.64
N LEU A 74 6.95 12.27 8.52
CA LEU A 74 6.22 11.05 8.14
C LEU A 74 4.73 11.28 7.79
N ARG A 75 4.18 12.47 8.09
CA ARG A 75 2.77 12.78 7.84
C ARG A 75 2.35 12.50 6.39
N LEU A 76 3.18 12.91 5.44
CA LEU A 76 2.85 12.73 4.03
C LEU A 76 2.82 11.26 3.60
N THR A 77 3.76 10.46 4.11
CA THR A 77 3.74 9.00 3.92
C THR A 77 2.47 8.39 4.52
N ALA A 78 2.09 8.76 5.75
CA ALA A 78 0.89 8.26 6.41
C ALA A 78 -0.41 8.67 5.68
N ARG A 79 -0.50 9.92 5.22
CA ARG A 79 -1.63 10.43 4.41
C ARG A 79 -1.74 9.68 3.08
N THR A 80 -0.61 9.31 2.47
CA THR A 80 -0.60 8.50 1.25
C THR A 80 -1.13 7.10 1.52
N VAL A 81 -0.76 6.46 2.63
CA VAL A 81 -1.32 5.16 3.02
C VAL A 81 -2.84 5.28 3.27
N LEU A 82 -3.29 6.32 3.99
CA LEU A 82 -4.73 6.57 4.20
C LEU A 82 -5.47 6.77 2.87
N TRP A 83 -4.88 7.52 1.93
CA TRP A 83 -5.43 7.71 0.60
C TRP A 83 -5.53 6.39 -0.18
N VAL A 84 -4.56 5.50 -0.06
CA VAL A 84 -4.59 4.15 -0.67
C VAL A 84 -5.78 3.34 -0.13
N PHE A 85 -6.02 3.33 1.18
CA PHE A 85 -7.19 2.67 1.75
C PHE A 85 -8.50 3.29 1.25
N ALA A 86 -8.54 4.62 1.10
CA ALA A 86 -9.71 5.27 0.52
C ALA A 86 -9.92 4.89 -0.95
N ALA A 87 -8.85 4.79 -1.74
CA ALA A 87 -8.91 4.32 -3.12
C ALA A 87 -9.43 2.88 -3.20
N ASP A 88 -8.85 1.97 -2.42
CA ASP A 88 -9.26 0.59 -2.32
C ASP A 88 -10.78 0.47 -2.06
N TRP A 89 -11.29 1.22 -1.07
CA TRP A 89 -12.72 1.25 -0.76
C TRP A 89 -13.58 1.77 -1.92
N GLN A 90 -13.13 2.81 -2.61
CA GLN A 90 -13.87 3.38 -3.76
C GLN A 90 -13.95 2.39 -4.92
N PHE A 91 -12.84 1.73 -5.27
CA PHE A 91 -12.81 0.77 -6.37
C PHE A 91 -13.55 -0.52 -6.02
N ASP A 92 -13.34 -1.10 -4.85
CA ASP A 92 -13.83 -2.44 -4.54
C ASP A 92 -15.27 -2.48 -4.04
N HIS A 93 -15.75 -1.41 -3.39
CA HIS A 93 -17.04 -1.43 -2.71
C HIS A 93 -18.04 -0.37 -3.19
N LEU A 94 -17.58 0.74 -3.78
CA LEU A 94 -18.49 1.81 -4.20
C LEU A 94 -18.69 1.87 -5.72
N ALA A 95 -17.69 1.58 -6.53
CA ALA A 95 -17.82 1.52 -7.99
C ALA A 95 -18.76 0.36 -8.40
N GLN A 96 -19.79 0.67 -9.15
CA GLN A 96 -20.80 -0.31 -9.59
C GLN A 96 -20.69 -0.65 -11.07
N THR A 97 -20.11 0.25 -11.86
CA THR A 97 -19.98 0.13 -13.31
C THR A 97 -18.55 0.37 -13.78
N ASP A 98 -18.19 -0.12 -14.99
CA ASP A 98 -16.88 0.20 -15.58
C ASP A 98 -16.73 1.72 -15.80
N ASP A 99 -17.81 2.44 -16.06
CA ASP A 99 -17.78 3.91 -16.19
C ASP A 99 -17.40 4.59 -14.86
N ASP A 100 -17.90 4.10 -13.72
CA ASP A 100 -17.49 4.60 -12.39
C ASP A 100 -15.99 4.38 -12.18
N VAL A 101 -15.51 3.18 -12.50
CA VAL A 101 -14.09 2.83 -12.39
C VAL A 101 -13.22 3.72 -13.29
N GLN A 102 -13.63 3.93 -14.55
CA GLN A 102 -12.90 4.80 -15.48
C GLN A 102 -12.90 6.26 -14.99
N ALA A 103 -14.00 6.75 -14.43
CA ALA A 103 -14.10 8.09 -13.85
C ALA A 103 -13.13 8.26 -12.65
N LEU A 104 -13.04 7.25 -11.77
CA LEU A 104 -12.07 7.24 -10.65
C LEU A 104 -10.63 7.28 -11.17
N VAL A 105 -10.27 6.43 -12.14
CA VAL A 105 -8.94 6.41 -12.76
C VAL A 105 -8.61 7.78 -13.35
N ALA A 106 -9.49 8.33 -14.19
CA ALA A 106 -9.28 9.62 -14.83
C ALA A 106 -9.11 10.76 -13.80
N SER A 107 -9.94 10.79 -12.75
CA SER A 107 -9.87 11.79 -11.70
C SER A 107 -8.54 11.74 -10.93
N CYS A 108 -8.06 10.55 -10.58
CA CYS A 108 -6.79 10.37 -9.88
C CYS A 108 -5.59 10.77 -10.76
N VAL A 109 -5.59 10.37 -12.04
CA VAL A 109 -4.53 10.74 -12.99
C VAL A 109 -4.50 12.26 -13.22
N THR A 110 -5.65 12.90 -13.37
CA THR A 110 -5.78 14.37 -13.47
C THR A 110 -5.18 15.08 -12.25
N ALA A 111 -5.55 14.62 -11.03
CA ALA A 111 -5.01 15.17 -9.80
C ALA A 111 -3.49 14.97 -9.66
N ALA A 112 -2.98 13.79 -10.04
CA ALA A 112 -1.55 13.49 -10.02
C ALA A 112 -0.75 14.39 -10.96
N ASN A 113 -1.30 14.75 -12.11
CA ASN A 113 -0.69 15.67 -13.05
C ASN A 113 -0.73 17.14 -12.57
N GLY A 114 -1.61 17.46 -11.63
CA GLY A 114 -1.83 18.82 -11.15
C GLY A 114 -2.75 19.63 -12.04
N ASP A 115 -3.51 18.95 -12.88
CA ASP A 115 -4.54 19.58 -13.69
C ASP A 115 -5.74 19.96 -12.81
N PRO A 116 -6.48 21.03 -13.14
CA PRO A 116 -7.64 21.42 -12.37
C PRO A 116 -8.71 20.31 -12.35
N CYS A 117 -9.20 19.98 -11.16
CA CYS A 117 -10.35 19.08 -11.02
C CYS A 117 -11.61 19.79 -11.55
N VAL A 118 -12.31 19.17 -12.49
CA VAL A 118 -13.54 19.73 -13.07
C VAL A 118 -14.69 19.59 -12.06
N ASP A 119 -15.54 20.63 -11.93
CA ASP A 119 -16.79 20.65 -11.15
C ASP A 119 -16.67 20.17 -9.68
N GLY A 120 -15.65 20.66 -8.97
CA GLY A 120 -15.45 20.34 -7.54
C GLY A 120 -14.68 19.04 -7.30
N GLY A 121 -14.44 18.22 -8.31
CA GLY A 121 -13.63 17.00 -8.25
C GLY A 121 -14.16 15.88 -7.36
N HIS A 122 -13.78 14.66 -7.65
CA HIS A 122 -14.05 13.51 -6.76
C HIS A 122 -13.26 13.66 -5.44
N PRO A 123 -13.84 13.40 -4.24
CA PRO A 123 -13.15 13.56 -2.95
C PRO A 123 -11.80 12.83 -2.88
N LEU A 124 -11.68 11.66 -3.50
CA LEU A 124 -10.42 10.92 -3.61
C LEU A 124 -9.34 11.71 -4.38
N ALA A 125 -9.71 12.36 -5.47
CA ALA A 125 -8.80 13.19 -6.28
C ALA A 125 -8.41 14.48 -5.57
N LEU A 126 -9.30 15.06 -4.78
CA LEU A 126 -9.01 16.25 -3.98
C LEU A 126 -7.95 15.97 -2.91
N LEU A 127 -8.06 14.88 -2.16
CA LEU A 127 -7.04 14.48 -1.19
C LEU A 127 -5.70 14.14 -1.87
N LEU A 128 -5.72 13.50 -3.05
CA LEU A 128 -4.51 13.25 -3.83
C LEU A 128 -3.83 14.55 -4.28
N ALA A 129 -4.62 15.54 -4.69
CA ALA A 129 -4.12 16.86 -5.06
C ALA A 129 -3.45 17.59 -3.87
N GLU A 130 -4.00 17.45 -2.64
CA GLU A 130 -3.37 17.98 -1.43
C GLU A 130 -2.01 17.32 -1.18
N ILE A 131 -1.94 15.97 -1.24
CA ILE A 131 -0.68 15.20 -1.12
C ILE A 131 0.34 15.67 -2.16
N ARG A 132 -0.06 15.78 -3.42
CA ARG A 132 0.80 16.28 -4.50
C ARG A 132 1.31 17.70 -4.23
N ASN A 133 0.45 18.61 -3.83
CA ASN A 133 0.80 19.99 -3.60
C ASN A 133 1.83 20.15 -2.45
N GLU A 134 1.77 19.28 -1.45
CA GLU A 134 2.77 19.22 -0.39
C GLU A 134 4.10 18.65 -0.94
N LEU A 135 4.05 17.57 -1.75
CA LEU A 135 5.23 16.95 -2.38
C LEU A 135 5.99 17.89 -3.32
N VAL A 136 5.30 18.75 -4.08
CA VAL A 136 5.94 19.66 -5.05
C VAL A 136 6.99 20.56 -4.40
N SER A 137 6.86 20.87 -3.12
CA SER A 137 7.83 21.68 -2.38
C SER A 137 9.06 20.88 -1.90
N ALA A 138 9.03 19.55 -1.98
CA ALA A 138 10.14 18.69 -1.54
C ALA A 138 11.28 18.67 -2.59
N PRO A 139 12.56 18.78 -2.16
CA PRO A 139 13.70 18.89 -3.07
C PRO A 139 13.82 17.73 -4.07
N ALA A 140 13.60 16.49 -3.63
CA ALA A 140 13.71 15.31 -4.47
C ALA A 140 12.54 15.15 -5.46
N PHE A 141 11.41 15.84 -5.25
CA PHE A 141 10.23 15.71 -6.11
C PHE A 141 10.49 16.24 -7.54
N ALA A 142 11.40 17.18 -7.72
CA ALA A 142 11.76 17.66 -9.06
C ALA A 142 12.26 16.51 -9.95
N ALA A 143 13.03 15.57 -9.40
CA ALA A 143 13.54 14.40 -10.10
C ALA A 143 12.52 13.23 -10.08
N MET A 144 11.83 13.00 -8.96
CA MET A 144 10.97 11.84 -8.76
C MET A 144 9.51 12.07 -9.15
N GLY A 145 9.09 13.29 -9.43
CA GLY A 145 7.70 13.63 -9.76
C GLY A 145 7.13 12.88 -10.97
N PRO A 146 7.85 12.69 -12.07
CA PRO A 146 7.39 11.82 -13.16
C PRO A 146 7.09 10.40 -12.70
N MET A 147 8.01 9.78 -11.95
CA MET A 147 7.88 8.45 -11.40
C MET A 147 6.68 8.34 -10.44
N TRP A 148 6.50 9.33 -9.55
CA TRP A 148 5.37 9.36 -8.63
C TRP A 148 4.02 9.38 -9.39
N ARG A 149 3.93 10.16 -10.48
CA ARG A 149 2.73 10.16 -11.33
C ARG A 149 2.50 8.81 -12.02
N ASP A 150 3.58 8.19 -12.51
CA ASP A 150 3.50 6.87 -13.13
C ASP A 150 3.01 5.81 -12.14
N GLU A 151 3.47 5.85 -10.88
CA GLU A 151 3.02 4.91 -9.85
C GLU A 151 1.55 5.14 -9.43
N ILE A 152 1.06 6.37 -9.39
CA ILE A 152 -0.39 6.62 -9.26
C ILE A 152 -1.15 5.97 -10.42
N GLY A 153 -0.71 6.22 -11.66
CA GLY A 153 -1.34 5.63 -12.85
C GLY A 153 -1.36 4.09 -12.82
N ARG A 154 -0.25 3.47 -12.44
CA ARG A 154 -0.14 2.00 -12.29
C ARG A 154 -1.08 1.47 -11.23
N MET A 155 -1.10 2.09 -10.06
CA MET A 155 -1.93 1.65 -8.94
C MET A 155 -3.42 1.71 -9.30
N VAL A 156 -3.92 2.84 -9.80
CA VAL A 156 -5.35 2.95 -10.15
C VAL A 156 -5.74 2.07 -11.33
N ALA A 157 -4.82 1.83 -12.28
CA ALA A 157 -5.05 0.88 -13.38
C ALA A 157 -5.11 -0.56 -12.86
N ALA A 158 -4.27 -0.92 -11.87
CA ALA A 158 -4.27 -2.24 -11.25
C ALA A 158 -5.54 -2.47 -10.42
N MET A 159 -6.03 -1.48 -9.67
CA MET A 159 -7.33 -1.54 -8.97
C MET A 159 -8.48 -1.70 -9.97
N ALA A 160 -8.49 -0.94 -11.06
CA ALA A 160 -9.49 -1.10 -12.12
C ALA A 160 -9.46 -2.49 -12.75
N GLN A 161 -8.28 -3.07 -12.93
CA GLN A 161 -8.13 -4.43 -13.46
C GLN A 161 -8.64 -5.49 -12.47
N GLU A 162 -8.36 -5.33 -11.18
CA GLU A 162 -8.86 -6.22 -10.14
C GLU A 162 -10.39 -6.18 -10.04
N TRP A 163 -10.97 -5.00 -10.09
CA TRP A 163 -12.43 -4.83 -10.16
C TRP A 163 -13.04 -5.61 -11.33
N ARG A 164 -12.43 -5.54 -12.54
CA ARG A 164 -12.91 -6.30 -13.71
C ARG A 164 -12.81 -7.81 -13.49
N TRP A 165 -11.74 -8.29 -12.87
CA TRP A 165 -11.61 -9.71 -12.54
C TRP A 165 -12.66 -10.14 -11.51
N LYS A 166 -12.91 -9.31 -10.48
CA LYS A 166 -13.95 -9.55 -9.46
C LYS A 166 -15.32 -9.70 -10.13
N ILE A 167 -15.70 -8.79 -11.01
CA ILE A 167 -16.96 -8.86 -11.77
C ILE A 167 -17.00 -10.09 -12.68
N ALA A 168 -15.92 -10.40 -13.39
CA ALA A 168 -15.84 -11.58 -14.24
C ALA A 168 -15.96 -12.90 -13.46
N CYS A 169 -15.44 -12.97 -12.24
CA CYS A 169 -15.59 -14.14 -11.36
C CYS A 169 -17.03 -14.33 -10.87
N GLN A 170 -17.82 -13.26 -10.74
CA GLN A 170 -19.23 -13.31 -10.36
C GLN A 170 -20.16 -13.70 -11.53
N ALA A 171 -19.66 -13.63 -12.78
CA ALA A 171 -20.42 -14.01 -13.96
C ALA A 171 -20.74 -15.53 -14.01
N PRO A 172 -21.86 -15.95 -14.67
CA PRO A 172 -22.21 -17.35 -14.81
C PRO A 172 -21.07 -18.18 -15.44
N PRO A 173 -20.87 -19.45 -15.04
CA PRO A 173 -19.75 -20.29 -15.50
C PRO A 173 -19.62 -20.37 -17.04
N ALA A 174 -20.74 -20.33 -17.78
CA ALA A 174 -20.75 -20.38 -19.25
C ALA A 174 -20.14 -19.16 -19.93
N SER A 175 -19.98 -18.05 -19.22
CA SER A 175 -19.41 -16.78 -19.73
C SER A 175 -18.00 -16.50 -19.20
N ARG A 176 -17.46 -17.36 -18.35
CA ARG A 176 -16.10 -17.19 -17.78
C ARG A 176 -15.08 -17.45 -18.90
N ARG A 177 -14.26 -16.44 -19.20
CA ARG A 177 -13.04 -16.59 -19.99
C ARG A 177 -11.97 -17.29 -19.17
N THR A 178 -10.79 -17.52 -19.74
CA THR A 178 -9.64 -18.21 -19.12
C THR A 178 -9.51 -17.95 -17.63
N ALA A 179 -9.26 -19.00 -16.83
CA ALA A 179 -9.04 -18.85 -15.39
C ALA A 179 -7.81 -17.95 -15.15
N LEU A 180 -7.94 -16.97 -14.24
CA LEU A 180 -6.85 -16.11 -13.80
C LEU A 180 -5.75 -16.96 -13.16
N THR A 181 -4.51 -16.77 -13.57
CA THR A 181 -3.35 -17.47 -13.01
C THR A 181 -2.74 -16.66 -11.85
N LEU A 182 -1.99 -17.33 -10.97
CA LEU A 182 -1.25 -16.65 -9.89
C LEU A 182 -0.20 -15.68 -10.44
N ASP A 183 0.42 -15.97 -11.58
CA ASP A 183 1.40 -15.08 -12.20
C ASP A 183 0.75 -13.82 -12.76
N GLU A 184 -0.41 -13.91 -13.43
CA GLU A 184 -1.18 -12.75 -13.86
C GLU A 184 -1.67 -11.91 -12.67
N TYR A 185 -2.13 -12.57 -11.60
CA TYR A 185 -2.54 -11.92 -10.37
C TYR A 185 -1.40 -11.13 -9.73
N LEU A 186 -0.20 -11.72 -9.62
CA LEU A 186 0.99 -11.06 -9.07
C LEU A 186 1.58 -10.01 -10.01
N ALA A 187 1.37 -10.11 -11.32
CA ALA A 187 1.75 -9.06 -12.26
C ALA A 187 0.91 -7.77 -12.07
N ASN A 188 -0.26 -7.88 -11.42
CA ASN A 188 -1.14 -6.77 -11.07
C ASN A 188 -0.96 -6.29 -9.61
N ALA A 189 0.14 -6.63 -8.94
CA ALA A 189 0.36 -6.29 -7.52
C ALA A 189 0.49 -4.77 -7.25
N ASP A 190 0.48 -3.93 -8.28
CA ASP A 190 0.49 -2.47 -8.16
C ASP A 190 -0.72 -1.93 -7.36
N ASN A 191 -1.82 -2.67 -7.29
CA ASN A 191 -2.98 -2.35 -6.44
C ASN A 191 -2.65 -2.36 -4.94
N ALA A 192 -1.62 -3.08 -4.49
CA ALA A 192 -1.15 -3.04 -3.09
C ALA A 192 -0.42 -1.74 -2.73
N ALA A 193 -0.12 -0.88 -3.71
CA ALA A 193 0.39 0.49 -3.56
C ALA A 193 1.72 0.66 -2.81
N VAL A 194 2.45 -0.41 -2.54
CA VAL A 194 3.71 -0.37 -1.76
C VAL A 194 4.76 0.48 -2.45
N VAL A 195 4.88 0.37 -3.79
CA VAL A 195 5.80 1.19 -4.58
C VAL A 195 5.40 2.65 -4.53
N LEU A 196 4.11 2.98 -4.67
CA LEU A 196 3.61 4.35 -4.57
C LEU A 196 3.95 4.97 -3.21
N VAL A 197 3.70 4.26 -2.10
CA VAL A 197 4.03 4.73 -0.74
C VAL A 197 5.54 4.94 -0.61
N SER A 198 6.35 4.02 -1.11
CA SER A 198 7.81 4.12 -1.09
C SER A 198 8.31 5.31 -1.90
N VAL A 199 7.82 5.49 -3.13
CA VAL A 199 8.17 6.63 -4.00
C VAL A 199 7.72 7.95 -3.37
N THR A 200 6.53 8.02 -2.75
CA THR A 200 6.09 9.20 -2.00
C THR A 200 7.04 9.53 -0.86
N HIS A 201 7.42 8.54 -0.07
CA HIS A 201 8.36 8.68 1.04
C HIS A 201 9.72 9.19 0.55
N TRP A 202 10.26 8.60 -0.51
CA TRP A 202 11.55 8.99 -1.08
C TRP A 202 11.49 10.36 -1.79
N ALA A 203 10.41 10.67 -2.48
CA ALA A 203 10.22 11.99 -3.11
C ALA A 203 10.16 13.12 -2.07
N HIS A 204 9.68 12.83 -0.86
CA HIS A 204 9.59 13.78 0.24
C HIS A 204 10.89 13.87 1.04
N LEU A 205 11.54 12.74 1.35
CA LEU A 205 12.63 12.63 2.32
C LEU A 205 13.94 12.09 1.73
N GLY A 206 13.96 11.73 0.44
CA GLY A 206 15.14 11.18 -0.22
C GLY A 206 16.28 12.21 -0.35
N ASP A 207 17.47 11.71 -0.17
CA ASP A 207 18.74 12.42 -0.39
C ASP A 207 19.33 12.06 -1.76
N GLN A 208 20.54 12.54 -2.05
CA GLN A 208 21.21 12.26 -3.32
C GLN A 208 21.51 10.78 -3.52
N ASP A 209 21.87 10.06 -2.46
CA ASP A 209 22.13 8.60 -2.55
C ASP A 209 20.86 7.85 -2.97
N CYS A 210 19.69 8.28 -2.47
CA CYS A 210 18.40 7.75 -2.89
C CYS A 210 18.12 8.02 -4.38
N LEU A 211 18.44 9.20 -4.88
CA LEU A 211 18.26 9.55 -6.30
C LEU A 211 19.21 8.77 -7.22
N ASP A 212 20.45 8.59 -6.80
CA ASP A 212 21.47 7.88 -7.58
C ASP A 212 21.18 6.37 -7.70
N HIS A 213 20.39 5.80 -6.78
CA HIS A 213 20.05 4.37 -6.74
C HIS A 213 18.53 4.10 -6.90
N VAL A 214 17.80 5.06 -7.44
CA VAL A 214 16.33 4.99 -7.51
C VAL A 214 15.82 3.79 -8.30
N ASP A 215 16.49 3.38 -9.37
CA ASP A 215 16.10 2.22 -10.18
C ASP A 215 16.23 0.90 -9.40
N ASP A 216 17.30 0.75 -8.62
CA ASP A 216 17.50 -0.42 -7.76
C ASP A 216 16.49 -0.44 -6.60
N LEU A 217 16.21 0.72 -6.00
CA LEU A 217 15.18 0.89 -4.99
C LEU A 217 13.78 0.53 -5.52
N LEU A 218 13.46 0.94 -6.75
CA LEU A 218 12.20 0.56 -7.39
C LEU A 218 12.13 -0.95 -7.66
N ALA A 219 13.20 -1.55 -8.17
CA ALA A 219 13.22 -2.99 -8.42
C ALA A 219 12.98 -3.77 -7.10
N ALA A 220 13.65 -3.39 -6.02
CA ALA A 220 13.45 -3.98 -4.70
C ALA A 220 12.02 -3.75 -4.18
N SER A 221 11.48 -2.51 -4.32
CA SER A 221 10.13 -2.16 -3.86
C SER A 221 9.04 -2.94 -4.61
N ARG A 222 9.21 -3.25 -5.89
CA ARG A 222 8.27 -4.09 -6.65
C ARG A 222 8.22 -5.52 -6.14
N GLU A 223 9.35 -6.11 -5.78
CA GLU A 223 9.35 -7.44 -5.16
C GLU A 223 8.74 -7.41 -3.75
N VAL A 224 9.04 -6.38 -2.95
CA VAL A 224 8.39 -6.14 -1.64
C VAL A 224 6.87 -6.03 -1.80
N GLN A 225 6.39 -5.32 -2.80
CA GLN A 225 4.96 -5.19 -3.12
C GLN A 225 4.30 -6.55 -3.41
N ARG A 226 4.94 -7.39 -4.20
CA ARG A 226 4.45 -8.76 -4.49
C ARG A 226 4.43 -9.63 -3.23
N ALA A 227 5.45 -9.51 -2.37
CA ALA A 227 5.47 -10.19 -1.07
C ALA A 227 4.31 -9.72 -0.18
N ILE A 228 4.11 -8.40 -0.05
CA ILE A 228 3.05 -7.81 0.77
C ILE A 228 1.67 -8.21 0.26
N ARG A 229 1.46 -8.28 -1.06
CA ARG A 229 0.22 -8.80 -1.64
C ARG A 229 -0.11 -10.20 -1.14
N LEU A 230 0.84 -11.14 -1.20
CA LEU A 230 0.61 -12.50 -0.72
C LEU A 230 0.52 -12.61 0.82
N ILE A 231 1.23 -11.75 1.56
CA ILE A 231 1.10 -11.68 3.03
C ILE A 231 -0.32 -11.24 3.40
N ASN A 232 -0.85 -10.21 2.73
CA ASN A 232 -2.21 -9.74 2.88
C ASN A 232 -3.20 -10.88 2.59
N ASP A 233 -3.09 -11.53 1.43
CA ASP A 233 -3.97 -12.63 1.02
C ASP A 233 -4.01 -13.78 2.02
N LEU A 234 -2.86 -14.15 2.57
CA LEU A 234 -2.77 -15.20 3.58
C LEU A 234 -3.46 -14.82 4.90
N GLY A 235 -3.42 -13.53 5.27
CA GLY A 235 -4.03 -12.98 6.48
C GLY A 235 -5.53 -12.74 6.36
N THR A 236 -5.98 -12.24 5.20
CA THR A 236 -7.34 -11.71 5.00
C THR A 236 -8.31 -12.68 4.32
N SER A 237 -7.88 -13.87 3.93
CA SER A 237 -8.62 -14.79 3.05
C SER A 237 -10.07 -15.08 3.45
N LYS A 238 -10.40 -15.08 4.75
CA LYS A 238 -11.77 -15.29 5.22
C LYS A 238 -12.65 -14.08 4.97
N ARG A 239 -12.12 -12.88 5.23
CA ARG A 239 -12.81 -11.62 4.97
C ARG A 239 -13.02 -11.43 3.47
N ASP A 240 -11.98 -11.61 2.67
CA ASP A 240 -12.02 -11.42 1.22
C ASP A 240 -13.06 -12.33 0.57
N LEU A 241 -13.16 -13.58 1.05
CA LEU A 241 -14.22 -14.48 0.61
C LEU A 241 -15.64 -13.98 0.98
N GLN A 242 -15.80 -13.38 2.17
CA GLN A 242 -17.08 -12.81 2.61
C GLN A 242 -17.46 -11.55 1.83
N TRP A 243 -16.48 -10.73 1.49
CA TRP A 243 -16.68 -9.47 0.76
C TRP A 243 -16.73 -9.67 -0.77
N GLY A 244 -16.35 -10.88 -1.23
CA GLY A 244 -16.27 -11.21 -2.65
C GLY A 244 -15.05 -10.61 -3.35
N ASP A 245 -14.02 -10.24 -2.56
CA ASP A 245 -12.75 -9.72 -3.07
C ASP A 245 -11.86 -10.85 -3.58
N LEU A 246 -10.98 -10.53 -4.52
CA LEU A 246 -10.04 -11.50 -5.05
C LEU A 246 -8.92 -11.78 -4.04
N ASN A 247 -8.51 -13.06 -3.98
CA ASN A 247 -7.44 -13.51 -3.11
C ASN A 247 -6.70 -14.69 -3.77
N ALA A 248 -5.38 -14.73 -3.65
CA ALA A 248 -4.55 -15.80 -4.24
C ALA A 248 -5.00 -17.21 -3.83
N LEU A 249 -5.59 -17.38 -2.63
CA LEU A 249 -6.10 -18.66 -2.16
C LEU A 249 -7.37 -19.14 -2.90
N MET A 250 -7.98 -18.29 -3.72
CA MET A 250 -9.05 -18.69 -4.65
C MET A 250 -8.49 -19.24 -5.97
N LEU A 251 -7.22 -18.96 -6.28
CA LEU A 251 -6.56 -19.36 -7.52
C LEU A 251 -5.76 -20.64 -7.35
N VAL A 252 -5.00 -20.75 -6.24
CA VAL A 252 -4.12 -21.88 -5.96
C VAL A 252 -4.15 -22.27 -4.49
N SER A 253 -3.53 -23.41 -4.16
CA SER A 253 -3.48 -23.89 -2.77
C SER A 253 -2.64 -22.99 -1.85
N ARG A 254 -2.96 -22.98 -0.54
CA ARG A 254 -2.18 -22.26 0.47
C ARG A 254 -0.69 -22.66 0.46
N THR A 255 -0.39 -23.93 0.23
CA THR A 255 0.98 -24.43 0.12
C THR A 255 1.73 -23.77 -1.02
N GLU A 256 1.08 -23.60 -2.16
CA GLU A 256 1.65 -22.96 -3.35
C GLU A 256 1.84 -21.45 -3.15
N VAL A 257 0.83 -20.77 -2.55
CA VAL A 257 0.96 -19.35 -2.18
C VAL A 257 2.13 -19.14 -1.22
N THR A 258 2.27 -20.01 -0.19
CA THR A 258 3.37 -19.92 0.78
C THR A 258 4.73 -20.17 0.13
N ALA A 259 4.83 -21.16 -0.77
CA ALA A 259 6.06 -21.43 -1.51
C ALA A 259 6.46 -20.24 -2.41
N ARG A 260 5.49 -19.64 -3.10
CA ARG A 260 5.71 -18.45 -3.93
C ARG A 260 6.15 -17.25 -3.06
N LEU A 261 5.49 -17.01 -1.93
CA LEU A 261 5.87 -15.94 -1.00
C LEU A 261 7.31 -16.10 -0.50
N ASN A 262 7.72 -17.31 -0.10
CA ASN A 262 9.09 -17.56 0.36
C ASN A 262 10.12 -17.27 -0.74
N ALA A 263 9.85 -17.65 -1.99
CA ALA A 263 10.71 -17.34 -3.12
C ALA A 263 10.82 -15.82 -3.37
N ILE A 264 9.70 -15.10 -3.29
CA ILE A 264 9.68 -13.64 -3.43
C ILE A 264 10.44 -12.96 -2.28
N ILE A 265 10.27 -13.41 -1.03
CA ILE A 265 11.02 -12.87 0.13
C ILE A 265 12.52 -13.07 -0.07
N GLN A 266 12.95 -14.21 -0.60
CA GLN A 266 14.36 -14.43 -0.91
C GLN A 266 14.86 -13.43 -1.96
N SER A 267 14.09 -13.20 -3.05
CA SER A 267 14.42 -12.17 -4.04
C SER A 267 14.46 -10.76 -3.43
N CYS A 268 13.55 -10.44 -2.49
CA CYS A 268 13.59 -9.17 -1.76
C CYS A 268 14.91 -8.99 -1.00
N HIS A 269 15.38 -10.04 -0.30
CA HIS A 269 16.66 -9.99 0.42
C HIS A 269 17.83 -9.75 -0.53
N GLU A 270 17.89 -10.46 -1.65
CA GLU A 270 18.95 -10.33 -2.65
C GLU A 270 19.01 -8.93 -3.28
N LEU A 271 17.85 -8.30 -3.51
CA LEU A 271 17.75 -6.93 -4.05
C LEU A 271 18.04 -5.86 -3.00
N ILE A 272 17.68 -6.07 -1.75
CA ILE A 272 17.83 -5.07 -0.68
C ILE A 272 19.26 -5.09 -0.11
N GLU A 273 19.94 -6.25 -0.02
CA GLU A 273 21.26 -6.37 0.60
C GLU A 273 22.31 -5.40 0.02
N PRO A 274 22.45 -5.22 -1.30
CA PRO A 274 23.38 -4.24 -1.86
C PRO A 274 23.05 -2.80 -1.43
N LEU A 275 21.76 -2.47 -1.31
CA LEU A 275 21.27 -1.14 -0.95
C LEU A 275 21.54 -0.75 0.51
N GLU A 276 21.81 -1.72 1.39
CA GLU A 276 22.18 -1.44 2.79
C GLU A 276 23.46 -0.62 2.92
N LYS A 277 24.34 -0.66 1.92
CA LYS A 277 25.59 0.09 1.90
C LYS A 277 25.44 1.48 1.31
N THR A 278 24.56 1.64 0.34
CA THR A 278 24.38 2.89 -0.42
C THR A 278 23.17 3.70 0.06
N CYS A 279 22.07 3.01 0.37
CA CYS A 279 20.81 3.61 0.80
C CYS A 279 20.26 2.95 2.07
N PRO A 280 20.99 2.98 3.21
CA PRO A 280 20.66 2.17 4.40
C PRO A 280 19.28 2.45 4.97
N ARG A 281 18.81 3.70 4.93
CA ARG A 281 17.49 4.08 5.43
C ARG A 281 16.38 3.51 4.56
N GLN A 282 16.51 3.61 3.24
CA GLN A 282 15.56 3.11 2.27
C GLN A 282 15.51 1.58 2.27
N ALA A 283 16.67 0.93 2.37
CA ALA A 283 16.77 -0.52 2.52
C ALA A 283 16.08 -1.01 3.81
N ALA A 284 16.32 -0.33 4.94
CA ALA A 284 15.66 -0.63 6.20
C ALA A 284 14.14 -0.42 6.12
N PHE A 285 13.68 0.65 5.46
CA PHE A 285 12.27 0.91 5.21
C PHE A 285 11.60 -0.24 4.46
N LEU A 286 12.19 -0.71 3.36
CA LEU A 286 11.67 -1.84 2.58
C LEU A 286 11.61 -3.14 3.39
N ARG A 287 12.65 -3.47 4.16
CA ARG A 287 12.66 -4.66 5.04
C ARG A 287 11.57 -4.59 6.11
N ARG A 288 11.39 -3.42 6.72
CA ARG A 288 10.39 -3.23 7.77
C ARG A 288 8.97 -3.28 7.25
N GLN A 289 8.71 -2.87 6.00
CA GLN A 289 7.39 -3.04 5.38
C GLN A 289 7.01 -4.52 5.34
N ILE A 290 7.90 -5.42 4.93
CA ILE A 290 7.64 -6.87 4.93
C ILE A 290 7.40 -7.36 6.36
N SER A 291 8.32 -7.07 7.28
CA SER A 291 8.30 -7.60 8.63
C SER A 291 7.11 -7.11 9.43
N PHE A 292 6.77 -5.81 9.33
CA PHE A 292 5.60 -5.24 10.00
C PHE A 292 4.31 -5.86 9.46
N THR A 293 4.14 -5.88 8.13
CA THR A 293 2.93 -6.40 7.50
C THR A 293 2.72 -7.88 7.82
N ALA A 294 3.79 -8.68 7.76
CA ALA A 294 3.73 -10.10 8.10
C ALA A 294 3.35 -10.31 9.58
N GLY A 295 3.93 -9.55 10.50
CA GLY A 295 3.59 -9.62 11.92
C GLY A 295 2.18 -9.14 12.22
N PHE A 296 1.74 -8.05 11.58
CA PHE A 296 0.42 -7.47 11.79
C PHE A 296 -0.69 -8.43 11.34
N TYR A 297 -0.61 -8.99 10.13
CA TYR A 297 -1.62 -9.92 9.61
C TYR A 297 -1.64 -11.29 10.28
N GLN A 298 -0.64 -11.62 11.13
CA GLN A 298 -0.72 -12.81 11.98
C GLN A 298 -1.70 -12.64 13.16
N VAL A 299 -1.96 -11.42 13.59
CA VAL A 299 -2.74 -11.12 14.81
C VAL A 299 -3.94 -10.21 14.56
N SER A 300 -3.96 -9.47 13.48
CA SER A 300 -5.01 -8.48 13.18
C SER A 300 -5.22 -8.32 11.68
N ASP A 301 -6.21 -7.52 11.31
CA ASP A 301 -6.52 -7.07 9.96
C ASP A 301 -6.76 -5.56 10.02
N PHE A 302 -6.28 -4.80 9.03
CA PHE A 302 -6.49 -3.35 8.97
C PHE A 302 -7.98 -2.99 8.91
N TRP A 303 -8.77 -3.72 8.12
CA TRP A 303 -10.21 -3.49 7.99
C TRP A 303 -11.02 -4.02 9.19
N GLY A 304 -10.39 -4.80 10.09
CA GLY A 304 -11.04 -5.39 11.25
C GLY A 304 -12.11 -6.43 10.91
N SER A 305 -12.91 -6.78 11.91
CA SER A 305 -14.14 -7.57 11.75
C SER A 305 -15.33 -6.63 11.69
N LEU A 306 -15.94 -6.50 10.53
CA LEU A 306 -17.19 -5.74 10.34
C LEU A 306 -18.40 -6.51 10.82
#